data_ee2e632eae8e1f2b7d8ceb0052e74dea
#
_entry.id   ee2e632eae8e1f2b7d8ceb0052e74dea
#
_cell.length_a   1.000
_cell.length_b   1.000
_cell.length_c   1.000
_cell.angle_alpha   90.00
_cell.angle_beta   90.00
_cell.angle_gamma   90.00
#
_symmetry.space_group_name_H-M   'P 1'
#
loop_
_entity.id
_entity.type
_entity.pdbx_description
1 polymer ?
#
loop_
_entity_poly.entity_id
_entity_poly.type
_entity_poly.pdbx_seq_one_letter_code
_entity_poly.pdbx_strand_id
1 'polypeptide(L)'
;MDSKVIETPSKKNWMSRFIPIWTGQIFSLLGSAVVQFALVWWLTQKTGSATVLTTATLVALLPEVLLAPFAGALVDRWNRRWVMVVSDTSIAIITLTLVVLFALNKVEVWQIYGVLFLRSIGGIFHWPAMQASTTLMVPREHYSRIAGINQAVRGALNIIAAPLGALLMSLVQFYQVVAVDVVTAVIAITPLLFIQIPQPVHEDAGSILTPARILKDIGEGFKYLKAWKGLLYLLLVAAMLNFFLAPAGTLMPLLVTRYFGKGVWELSILESTLGIGTVAGGLILGAWGGFKKRIITVLSGVIGLGLGVCVLGLAPANAFSLAVIGCAFLGFMVPIANGPLQAIMQSTVPPEMQGRVMGVTGSVSSAMMPLSMVAAAPVAELLGIRTWFWAGGLLVMLIGGMGFFVPAIMTLEAHSKPQPILETGDQAVKEMNS
;
A
#
# COMPACT_ATOMS: atom_id res chain seq x y z
N MET A 1 22.17 -22.54 -34.64
CA MET A 1 21.82 -22.29 -33.26
C MET A 1 20.47 -21.63 -33.27
N ASP A 2 19.43 -22.44 -33.07
CA ASP A 2 18.03 -21.98 -33.18
C ASP A 2 17.71 -21.02 -32.07
N SER A 3 17.43 -19.78 -32.40
CA SER A 3 16.82 -18.82 -31.53
C SER A 3 15.45 -19.36 -31.13
N LYS A 4 15.33 -19.96 -29.93
CA LYS A 4 14.03 -20.28 -29.34
C LYS A 4 13.25 -18.98 -29.19
N VAL A 5 12.41 -18.73 -30.20
CA VAL A 5 11.41 -17.66 -30.19
C VAL A 5 10.61 -17.81 -28.91
N ILE A 6 10.62 -16.76 -28.10
CA ILE A 6 9.67 -16.62 -26.99
C ILE A 6 8.30 -16.77 -27.62
N GLU A 7 7.61 -17.89 -27.38
CA GLU A 7 6.23 -18.05 -27.80
C GLU A 7 5.42 -16.93 -27.14
N THR A 8 5.19 -15.88 -27.91
CA THR A 8 4.19 -14.87 -27.52
C THR A 8 2.89 -15.59 -27.25
N PRO A 9 2.20 -15.33 -26.13
CA PRO A 9 0.96 -16.01 -25.79
C PRO A 9 0.05 -15.98 -27.01
N SER A 10 -0.37 -17.15 -27.48
CA SER A 10 -1.27 -17.27 -28.64
C SER A 10 -2.45 -16.33 -28.40
N LYS A 11 -2.65 -15.36 -29.30
CA LYS A 11 -3.69 -14.31 -29.20
C LYS A 11 -5.09 -14.87 -28.96
N LYS A 12 -5.31 -16.17 -29.24
CA LYS A 12 -6.62 -16.81 -29.22
C LYS A 12 -7.08 -17.36 -27.84
N ASN A 13 -6.19 -17.65 -26.90
CA ASN A 13 -6.55 -18.40 -25.68
C ASN A 13 -6.02 -17.82 -24.35
N TRP A 14 -5.50 -16.60 -24.33
CA TRP A 14 -4.96 -16.04 -23.09
C TRP A 14 -6.02 -15.82 -22.01
N MET A 15 -7.23 -15.41 -22.39
CA MET A 15 -8.32 -15.15 -21.44
C MET A 15 -8.74 -16.44 -20.68
N SER A 16 -8.80 -17.60 -21.35
CA SER A 16 -9.18 -18.85 -20.74
C SER A 16 -8.18 -19.33 -19.67
N ARG A 17 -6.93 -18.89 -19.74
CA ARG A 17 -5.90 -19.17 -18.72
C ARG A 17 -5.82 -18.07 -17.68
N PHE A 18 -5.91 -16.80 -18.08
CA PHE A 18 -5.75 -15.66 -17.20
C PHE A 18 -6.96 -15.44 -16.28
N ILE A 19 -8.19 -15.47 -16.84
CA ILE A 19 -9.41 -15.13 -16.09
C ILE A 19 -9.64 -16.06 -14.89
N PRO A 20 -9.51 -17.39 -14.96
CA PRO A 20 -9.73 -18.26 -13.79
C PRO A 20 -8.72 -17.99 -12.67
N ILE A 21 -7.44 -17.76 -13.00
CA ILE A 21 -6.42 -17.40 -12.02
C ILE A 21 -6.75 -16.04 -11.40
N TRP A 22 -7.00 -15.05 -12.23
CA TRP A 22 -7.26 -13.69 -11.81
C TRP A 22 -8.51 -13.56 -10.93
N THR A 23 -9.61 -14.21 -11.30
CA THR A 23 -10.84 -14.23 -10.48
C THR A 23 -10.64 -14.96 -9.16
N GLY A 24 -9.95 -16.10 -9.16
CA GLY A 24 -9.59 -16.79 -7.94
C GLY A 24 -8.78 -15.91 -6.99
N GLN A 25 -7.82 -15.17 -7.52
CA GLN A 25 -6.99 -14.24 -6.73
C GLN A 25 -7.81 -13.06 -6.17
N ILE A 26 -8.81 -12.57 -6.90
CA ILE A 26 -9.71 -11.52 -6.37
C ILE A 26 -10.50 -12.05 -5.16
N PHE A 27 -11.02 -13.27 -5.24
CA PHE A 27 -11.71 -13.87 -4.10
C PHE A 27 -10.80 -14.06 -2.90
N SER A 28 -9.55 -14.49 -3.10
CA SER A 28 -8.56 -14.60 -2.02
C SER A 28 -8.25 -13.25 -1.39
N LEU A 29 -8.06 -12.20 -2.19
CA LEU A 29 -7.84 -10.84 -1.69
C LEU A 29 -9.05 -10.33 -0.88
N LEU A 30 -10.27 -10.61 -1.34
CA LEU A 30 -11.49 -10.26 -0.59
C LEU A 30 -11.55 -11.00 0.75
N GLY A 31 -11.33 -12.31 0.75
CA GLY A 31 -11.31 -13.12 1.97
C GLY A 31 -10.27 -12.61 2.98
N SER A 32 -9.06 -12.36 2.51
CA SER A 32 -7.98 -11.80 3.34
C SER A 32 -8.32 -10.42 3.90
N ALA A 33 -8.96 -9.53 3.12
CA ALA A 33 -9.37 -8.21 3.58
C ALA A 33 -10.50 -8.29 4.64
N VAL A 34 -11.47 -9.19 4.45
CA VAL A 34 -12.55 -9.46 5.42
C VAL A 34 -11.97 -9.97 6.74
N VAL A 35 -11.05 -10.93 6.67
CA VAL A 35 -10.42 -11.49 7.88
C VAL A 35 -9.54 -10.46 8.57
N GLN A 36 -8.80 -9.65 7.83
CA GLN A 36 -8.02 -8.56 8.39
C GLN A 36 -8.90 -7.58 9.18
N PHE A 37 -10.03 -7.15 8.61
CA PHE A 37 -11.02 -6.31 9.29
C PHE A 37 -11.55 -6.97 10.56
N ALA A 38 -11.93 -8.26 10.48
CA ALA A 38 -12.45 -9.00 11.62
C ALA A 38 -11.42 -9.15 12.75
N LEU A 39 -10.16 -9.46 12.43
CA LEU A 39 -9.08 -9.59 13.43
C LEU A 39 -8.78 -8.28 14.14
N VAL A 40 -8.73 -7.17 13.40
CA VAL A 40 -8.55 -5.83 13.97
C VAL A 40 -9.72 -5.48 14.90
N TRP A 41 -10.95 -5.78 14.47
CA TRP A 41 -12.14 -5.59 15.31
C TRP A 41 -12.10 -6.46 16.57
N TRP A 42 -11.74 -7.75 16.45
CA TRP A 42 -11.62 -8.64 17.61
C TRP A 42 -10.58 -8.15 18.63
N LEU A 43 -9.40 -7.75 18.14
CA LEU A 43 -8.36 -7.16 19.01
C LEU A 43 -8.87 -5.91 19.73
N THR A 44 -9.61 -5.06 19.03
CA THR A 44 -10.23 -3.85 19.58
C THR A 44 -11.21 -4.19 20.70
N GLN A 45 -12.10 -5.14 20.47
CA GLN A 45 -13.12 -5.56 21.45
C GLN A 45 -12.50 -6.28 22.64
N LYS A 46 -11.50 -7.14 22.39
CA LYS A 46 -10.87 -7.94 23.44
C LYS A 46 -10.01 -7.10 24.38
N THR A 47 -9.30 -6.11 23.85
CA THR A 47 -8.27 -5.38 24.62
C THR A 47 -8.59 -3.91 24.83
N GLY A 48 -9.25 -3.29 23.87
CA GLY A 48 -9.46 -1.84 23.85
C GLY A 48 -8.15 -1.04 23.84
N SER A 49 -6.98 -1.64 23.70
CA SER A 49 -5.67 -1.00 23.85
C SER A 49 -5.11 -0.47 22.53
N ALA A 50 -4.68 0.79 22.54
CA ALA A 50 -3.98 1.39 21.42
C ALA A 50 -2.63 0.70 21.18
N THR A 51 -1.93 0.34 22.25
CA THR A 51 -0.67 -0.40 22.18
C THR A 51 -0.84 -1.75 21.46
N VAL A 52 -1.91 -2.49 21.73
CA VAL A 52 -2.16 -3.78 21.08
C VAL A 52 -2.40 -3.61 19.57
N LEU A 53 -3.21 -2.62 19.16
CA LEU A 53 -3.49 -2.39 17.73
C LEU A 53 -2.27 -1.88 16.98
N THR A 54 -1.52 -0.95 17.54
CA THR A 54 -0.30 -0.44 16.93
C THR A 54 0.78 -1.50 16.87
N THR A 55 0.91 -2.37 17.89
CA THR A 55 1.82 -3.53 17.86
C THR A 55 1.40 -4.54 16.80
N ALA A 56 0.10 -4.85 16.67
CA ALA A 56 -0.40 -5.74 15.62
C ALA A 56 -0.05 -5.22 14.21
N THR A 57 -0.26 -3.92 13.99
CA THR A 57 0.10 -3.26 12.74
C THR A 57 1.61 -3.24 12.51
N LEU A 58 2.39 -2.92 13.53
CA LEU A 58 3.85 -2.94 13.48
C LEU A 58 4.38 -4.32 13.09
N VAL A 59 3.89 -5.37 13.74
CA VAL A 59 4.28 -6.77 13.48
C VAL A 59 3.90 -7.20 12.07
N ALA A 60 2.75 -6.75 11.55
CA ALA A 60 2.34 -7.02 10.18
C ALA A 60 3.20 -6.28 9.13
N LEU A 61 3.64 -5.05 9.42
CA LEU A 61 4.44 -4.23 8.50
C LEU A 61 5.93 -4.56 8.52
N LEU A 62 6.44 -5.07 9.64
CA LEU A 62 7.88 -5.30 9.82
C LEU A 62 8.48 -6.22 8.75
N PRO A 63 7.91 -7.41 8.44
CA PRO A 63 8.42 -8.26 7.37
C PRO A 63 8.40 -7.54 6.00
N GLU A 64 7.35 -6.78 5.70
CA GLU A 64 7.23 -6.06 4.43
C GLU A 64 8.37 -5.05 4.26
N VAL A 65 8.63 -4.23 5.26
CA VAL A 65 9.70 -3.22 5.21
C VAL A 65 11.08 -3.88 5.06
N LEU A 66 11.31 -5.01 5.74
CA LEU A 66 12.62 -5.68 5.75
C LEU A 66 12.85 -6.56 4.51
N LEU A 67 11.82 -7.27 4.04
CA LEU A 67 11.97 -8.32 3.03
C LEU A 67 11.52 -7.92 1.63
N ALA A 68 10.66 -6.90 1.47
CA ALA A 68 10.15 -6.52 0.15
C ALA A 68 11.25 -6.20 -0.88
N PRO A 69 12.37 -5.54 -0.53
CA PRO A 69 13.46 -5.28 -1.49
C PRO A 69 14.09 -6.56 -2.05
N PHE A 70 14.06 -7.65 -1.28
CA PHE A 70 14.63 -8.94 -1.67
C PHE A 70 13.62 -9.84 -2.38
N ALA A 71 12.34 -9.72 -2.01
CA ALA A 71 11.28 -10.59 -2.50
C ALA A 71 11.10 -10.49 -4.02
N GLY A 72 11.13 -9.28 -4.60
CA GLY A 72 11.04 -9.09 -6.04
C GLY A 72 12.15 -9.82 -6.79
N ALA A 73 13.40 -9.68 -6.31
CA ALA A 73 14.57 -10.32 -6.91
C ALA A 73 14.52 -11.86 -6.84
N LEU A 74 13.97 -12.41 -5.75
CA LEU A 74 13.79 -13.85 -5.58
C LEU A 74 12.67 -14.37 -6.47
N VAL A 75 11.55 -13.67 -6.52
CA VAL A 75 10.39 -14.02 -7.37
C VAL A 75 10.76 -14.02 -8.85
N ASP A 76 11.63 -13.13 -9.30
CA ASP A 76 12.10 -13.11 -10.69
C ASP A 76 12.85 -14.39 -11.08
N ARG A 77 13.49 -15.07 -10.14
CA ARG A 77 14.24 -16.31 -10.35
C ARG A 77 13.42 -17.58 -10.16
N TRP A 78 12.37 -17.50 -9.36
CA TRP A 78 11.55 -18.64 -9.02
C TRP A 78 10.39 -18.82 -9.99
N ASN A 79 9.87 -20.03 -10.04
CA ASN A 79 8.64 -20.29 -10.79
C ASN A 79 7.47 -19.56 -10.13
N ARG A 80 6.96 -18.53 -10.79
CA ARG A 80 5.94 -17.61 -10.26
C ARG A 80 4.66 -18.31 -9.85
N ARG A 81 4.27 -19.35 -10.61
CA ARG A 81 3.12 -20.19 -10.26
C ARG A 81 3.30 -20.84 -8.88
N TRP A 82 4.46 -21.49 -8.67
CA TRP A 82 4.73 -22.14 -7.40
C TRP A 82 4.91 -21.16 -6.25
N VAL A 83 5.45 -19.99 -6.49
CA VAL A 83 5.51 -18.91 -5.49
C VAL A 83 4.10 -18.54 -5.02
N MET A 84 3.16 -18.34 -5.95
CA MET A 84 1.76 -18.03 -5.61
C MET A 84 1.10 -19.18 -4.85
N VAL A 85 1.25 -20.44 -5.33
CA VAL A 85 0.67 -21.63 -4.67
C VAL A 85 1.22 -21.77 -3.25
N VAL A 86 2.53 -21.67 -3.05
CA VAL A 86 3.17 -21.81 -1.73
C VAL A 86 2.74 -20.67 -0.81
N SER A 87 2.70 -19.44 -1.30
CA SER A 87 2.25 -18.27 -0.52
C SER A 87 0.80 -18.42 -0.07
N ASP A 88 -0.12 -18.69 -1.00
CA ASP A 88 -1.55 -18.86 -0.68
C ASP A 88 -1.79 -20.04 0.26
N THR A 89 -1.10 -21.17 0.02
CA THR A 89 -1.20 -22.37 0.88
C THR A 89 -0.68 -22.08 2.29
N SER A 90 0.47 -21.40 2.40
CA SER A 90 1.04 -21.03 3.70
C SER A 90 0.10 -20.11 4.47
N ILE A 91 -0.45 -19.08 3.81
CA ILE A 91 -1.42 -18.17 4.41
C ILE A 91 -2.68 -18.94 4.86
N ALA A 92 -3.20 -19.85 4.03
CA ALA A 92 -4.36 -20.66 4.36
C ALA A 92 -4.11 -21.57 5.58
N ILE A 93 -2.96 -22.25 5.67
CA ILE A 93 -2.60 -23.11 6.80
C ILE A 93 -2.48 -22.29 8.09
N ILE A 94 -1.81 -21.14 8.02
CA ILE A 94 -1.65 -20.24 9.16
C ILE A 94 -3.02 -19.72 9.61
N THR A 95 -3.89 -19.34 8.68
CA THR A 95 -5.25 -18.91 9.00
C THR A 95 -6.11 -20.06 9.54
N LEU A 96 -5.96 -21.29 9.01
CA LEU A 96 -6.65 -22.47 9.53
C LEU A 96 -6.28 -22.76 10.99
N THR A 97 -5.00 -22.59 11.36
CA THR A 97 -4.58 -22.71 12.76
C THR A 97 -5.36 -21.72 13.64
N LEU A 98 -5.54 -20.47 13.16
CA LEU A 98 -6.31 -19.47 13.88
C LEU A 98 -7.80 -19.83 13.96
N VAL A 99 -8.39 -20.40 12.89
CA VAL A 99 -9.77 -20.91 12.89
C VAL A 99 -9.96 -21.94 14.01
N VAL A 100 -9.04 -22.90 14.12
CA VAL A 100 -9.09 -23.94 15.16
C VAL A 100 -8.97 -23.34 16.55
N LEU A 101 -8.07 -22.39 16.75
CA LEU A 101 -7.90 -21.71 18.05
C LEU A 101 -9.16 -20.94 18.44
N PHE A 102 -9.81 -20.24 17.52
CA PHE A 102 -11.08 -19.56 17.76
C PHE A 102 -12.22 -20.55 18.06
N ALA A 103 -12.31 -21.64 17.33
CA ALA A 103 -13.33 -22.67 17.57
C ALA A 103 -13.19 -23.33 18.95
N LEU A 104 -11.94 -23.44 19.45
CA LEU A 104 -11.63 -23.97 20.78
C LEU A 104 -11.70 -22.90 21.87
N ASN A 105 -11.97 -21.63 21.56
CA ASN A 105 -11.93 -20.49 22.48
C ASN A 105 -10.57 -20.33 23.21
N LYS A 106 -9.47 -20.67 22.54
CA LYS A 106 -8.10 -20.62 23.08
C LYS A 106 -7.23 -19.55 22.45
N VAL A 107 -7.82 -18.54 21.79
CA VAL A 107 -7.09 -17.47 21.13
C VAL A 107 -6.56 -16.46 22.13
N GLU A 108 -5.26 -16.23 22.05
CA GLU A 108 -4.53 -15.21 22.78
C GLU A 108 -3.98 -14.13 21.82
N VAL A 109 -3.81 -12.90 22.31
CA VAL A 109 -3.37 -11.74 21.48
C VAL A 109 -2.04 -12.02 20.78
N TRP A 110 -1.07 -12.64 21.45
CA TRP A 110 0.25 -12.93 20.87
C TRP A 110 0.19 -13.91 19.69
N GLN A 111 -0.80 -14.82 19.67
CA GLN A 111 -1.01 -15.75 18.56
C GLN A 111 -1.48 -15.01 17.31
N ILE A 112 -2.33 -13.98 17.49
CA ILE A 112 -2.73 -13.11 16.37
C ILE A 112 -1.53 -12.34 15.82
N TYR A 113 -0.64 -11.84 16.67
CA TYR A 113 0.61 -11.22 16.22
C TYR A 113 1.46 -12.20 15.37
N GLY A 114 1.63 -13.44 15.84
CA GLY A 114 2.34 -14.48 15.09
C GLY A 114 1.70 -14.77 13.72
N VAL A 115 0.37 -14.85 13.68
CA VAL A 115 -0.38 -15.05 12.44
C VAL A 115 -0.22 -13.87 11.48
N LEU A 116 -0.37 -12.64 11.96
CA LEU A 116 -0.19 -11.43 11.14
C LEU A 116 1.22 -11.34 10.56
N PHE A 117 2.25 -11.66 11.36
CA PHE A 117 3.65 -11.70 10.91
C PHE A 117 3.87 -12.72 9.80
N LEU A 118 3.41 -13.95 10.00
CA LEU A 118 3.60 -15.04 9.02
C LEU A 118 2.79 -14.83 7.74
N ARG A 119 1.56 -14.30 7.86
CA ARG A 119 0.74 -13.93 6.69
C ARG A 119 1.38 -12.81 5.87
N SER A 120 2.00 -11.83 6.53
CA SER A 120 2.73 -10.75 5.86
C SER A 120 3.88 -11.31 5.02
N ILE A 121 4.65 -12.28 5.54
CA ILE A 121 5.72 -12.94 4.77
C ILE A 121 5.16 -13.57 3.49
N GLY A 122 4.04 -14.30 3.58
CA GLY A 122 3.38 -14.88 2.39
C GLY A 122 3.00 -13.80 1.36
N GLY A 123 2.41 -12.70 1.81
CA GLY A 123 1.97 -11.58 0.97
C GLY A 123 3.10 -10.88 0.21
N ILE A 124 4.28 -10.75 0.85
CA ILE A 124 5.47 -10.10 0.25
C ILE A 124 5.93 -10.83 -1.02
N PHE A 125 5.86 -12.15 -1.07
CA PHE A 125 6.22 -12.93 -2.25
C PHE A 125 5.07 -13.07 -3.23
N HIS A 126 3.85 -13.20 -2.74
CA HIS A 126 2.66 -13.39 -3.56
C HIS A 126 2.42 -12.23 -4.52
N TRP A 127 2.48 -11.00 -4.02
CA TRP A 127 2.15 -9.81 -4.80
C TRP A 127 3.04 -9.59 -6.04
N PRO A 128 4.39 -9.61 -5.93
CA PRO A 128 5.26 -9.51 -7.10
C PRO A 128 5.07 -10.68 -8.08
N ALA A 129 4.86 -11.91 -7.58
CA ALA A 129 4.62 -13.08 -8.41
C ALA A 129 3.34 -12.94 -9.25
N MET A 130 2.24 -12.44 -8.66
CA MET A 130 0.99 -12.18 -9.36
C MET A 130 1.15 -11.10 -10.43
N GLN A 131 1.83 -9.98 -10.11
CA GLN A 131 2.08 -8.90 -11.06
C GLN A 131 2.91 -9.38 -12.25
N ALA A 132 4.00 -10.10 -11.97
CA ALA A 132 4.86 -10.65 -13.00
C ALA A 132 4.17 -11.74 -13.84
N SER A 133 3.27 -12.53 -13.25
CA SER A 133 2.45 -13.52 -13.97
C SER A 133 1.47 -12.85 -14.92
N THR A 134 0.88 -11.73 -14.54
CA THR A 134 -0.04 -10.96 -15.38
C THR A 134 0.65 -10.51 -16.67
N THR A 135 1.88 -9.99 -16.58
CA THR A 135 2.62 -9.53 -17.76
C THR A 135 3.05 -10.65 -18.73
N LEU A 136 3.15 -11.89 -18.24
CA LEU A 136 3.48 -13.05 -19.06
C LEU A 136 2.27 -13.69 -19.72
N MET A 137 1.08 -13.53 -19.16
CA MET A 137 -0.14 -14.17 -19.64
C MET A 137 -0.98 -13.26 -20.53
N VAL A 138 -0.93 -11.95 -20.33
CA VAL A 138 -1.74 -10.95 -21.02
C VAL A 138 -0.95 -10.40 -22.23
N PRO A 139 -1.57 -10.25 -23.42
CA PRO A 139 -0.94 -9.53 -24.54
C PRO A 139 -0.70 -8.06 -24.21
N ARG A 140 0.40 -7.47 -24.72
CA ARG A 140 0.81 -6.09 -24.41
C ARG A 140 -0.27 -5.05 -24.70
N GLU A 141 -1.07 -5.28 -25.74
CA GLU A 141 -2.19 -4.42 -26.16
C GLU A 141 -3.30 -4.28 -25.09
N HIS A 142 -3.36 -5.22 -24.13
CA HIS A 142 -4.36 -5.23 -23.06
C HIS A 142 -3.82 -4.81 -21.68
N TYR A 143 -2.51 -4.51 -21.55
CA TYR A 143 -1.91 -4.19 -20.23
C TYR A 143 -2.58 -3.01 -19.55
N SER A 144 -2.82 -1.91 -20.24
CA SER A 144 -3.47 -0.73 -19.67
C SER A 144 -4.91 -1.02 -19.21
N ARG A 145 -5.64 -1.84 -19.99
CA ARG A 145 -7.00 -2.26 -19.63
C ARG A 145 -7.01 -3.12 -18.37
N ILE A 146 -6.12 -4.13 -18.29
CA ILE A 146 -6.03 -5.00 -17.10
C ILE A 146 -5.55 -4.21 -15.88
N ALA A 147 -4.58 -3.29 -16.04
CA ALA A 147 -4.15 -2.41 -14.95
C ALA A 147 -5.32 -1.53 -14.43
N GLY A 148 -6.13 -0.97 -15.35
CA GLY A 148 -7.33 -0.21 -14.98
C GLY A 148 -8.36 -1.06 -14.22
N ILE A 149 -8.62 -2.29 -14.70
CA ILE A 149 -9.53 -3.23 -14.04
C ILE A 149 -8.99 -3.61 -12.65
N ASN A 150 -7.69 -3.91 -12.53
CA ASN A 150 -7.07 -4.20 -11.24
C ASN A 150 -7.23 -3.05 -10.25
N GLN A 151 -7.09 -1.80 -10.71
CA GLN A 151 -7.29 -0.63 -9.85
C GLN A 151 -8.76 -0.48 -9.41
N ALA A 152 -9.71 -0.73 -10.33
CA ALA A 152 -11.13 -0.73 -10.00
C ALA A 152 -11.49 -1.84 -8.99
N VAL A 153 -10.93 -3.04 -9.14
CA VAL A 153 -11.10 -4.15 -8.19
C VAL A 153 -10.57 -3.78 -6.81
N ARG A 154 -9.38 -3.19 -6.71
CA ARG A 154 -8.84 -2.71 -5.42
C ARG A 154 -9.75 -1.66 -4.76
N GLY A 155 -10.24 -0.71 -5.55
CA GLY A 155 -11.22 0.28 -5.08
C GLY A 155 -12.49 -0.39 -4.55
N ALA A 156 -13.02 -1.38 -5.27
CA ALA A 156 -14.20 -2.14 -4.84
C ALA A 156 -13.93 -2.95 -3.56
N LEU A 157 -12.78 -3.61 -3.44
CA LEU A 157 -12.38 -4.33 -2.23
C LEU A 157 -12.31 -3.42 -1.01
N ASN A 158 -11.75 -2.23 -1.14
CA ASN A 158 -11.67 -1.25 -0.06
C ASN A 158 -13.07 -0.76 0.39
N ILE A 159 -14.06 -0.76 -0.50
CA ILE A 159 -15.43 -0.37 -0.17
C ILE A 159 -16.21 -1.53 0.46
N ILE A 160 -16.02 -2.76 -0.04
CA ILE A 160 -16.89 -3.91 0.25
C ILE A 160 -16.39 -4.74 1.42
N ALA A 161 -15.06 -4.83 1.64
CA ALA A 161 -14.49 -5.77 2.61
C ALA A 161 -14.97 -5.51 4.04
N ALA A 162 -15.01 -4.27 4.48
CA ALA A 162 -15.44 -3.92 5.84
C ALA A 162 -16.95 -4.18 6.07
N PRO A 163 -17.89 -3.75 5.21
CA PRO A 163 -19.31 -4.12 5.34
C PRO A 163 -19.56 -5.61 5.28
N LEU A 164 -18.87 -6.33 4.39
CA LEU A 164 -18.98 -7.78 4.31
C LEU A 164 -18.46 -8.45 5.58
N GLY A 165 -17.34 -7.96 6.13
CA GLY A 165 -16.80 -8.42 7.41
C GLY A 165 -17.77 -8.17 8.57
N ALA A 166 -18.35 -6.96 8.66
CA ALA A 166 -19.35 -6.62 9.67
C ALA A 166 -20.61 -7.49 9.54
N LEU A 167 -21.10 -7.71 8.31
CA LEU A 167 -22.23 -8.58 8.03
C LEU A 167 -21.94 -10.02 8.47
N LEU A 168 -20.83 -10.59 8.07
CA LEU A 168 -20.46 -11.96 8.44
C LEU A 168 -20.35 -12.11 9.96
N MET A 169 -19.71 -11.16 10.65
CA MET A 169 -19.62 -11.18 12.10
C MET A 169 -20.98 -11.07 12.81
N SER A 170 -22.01 -10.52 12.18
CA SER A 170 -23.37 -10.48 12.71
C SER A 170 -24.19 -11.76 12.45
N LEU A 171 -23.83 -12.55 11.43
CA LEU A 171 -24.60 -13.71 10.99
C LEU A 171 -24.01 -15.05 11.45
N VAL A 172 -22.68 -15.14 11.58
CA VAL A 172 -22.00 -16.39 11.87
C VAL A 172 -20.99 -16.24 13.02
N GLN A 173 -20.50 -17.36 13.55
CA GLN A 173 -19.50 -17.35 14.61
C GLN A 173 -18.15 -16.86 14.10
N PHE A 174 -17.36 -16.24 14.97
CA PHE A 174 -16.12 -15.58 14.58
C PHE A 174 -15.11 -16.51 13.87
N TYR A 175 -14.97 -17.77 14.30
CA TYR A 175 -14.11 -18.74 13.61
C TYR A 175 -14.56 -19.02 12.18
N GLN A 176 -15.85 -18.93 11.88
CA GLN A 176 -16.40 -19.10 10.52
C GLN A 176 -16.05 -17.87 9.65
N VAL A 177 -16.06 -16.66 10.23
CA VAL A 177 -15.59 -15.47 9.52
C VAL A 177 -14.11 -15.64 9.13
N VAL A 178 -13.27 -16.11 10.06
CA VAL A 178 -11.84 -16.36 9.78
C VAL A 178 -11.66 -17.48 8.75
N ALA A 179 -12.55 -18.48 8.73
CA ALA A 179 -12.51 -19.58 7.75
C ALA A 179 -12.78 -19.14 6.31
N VAL A 180 -13.40 -17.98 6.09
CA VAL A 180 -13.63 -17.42 4.73
C VAL A 180 -12.30 -17.28 3.96
N ASP A 181 -11.23 -16.86 4.62
CA ASP A 181 -9.91 -16.74 3.98
C ASP A 181 -9.36 -18.09 3.52
N VAL A 182 -9.58 -19.15 4.29
CA VAL A 182 -9.17 -20.52 3.90
C VAL A 182 -9.96 -20.99 2.69
N VAL A 183 -11.28 -20.77 2.67
CA VAL A 183 -12.15 -21.15 1.55
C VAL A 183 -11.76 -20.37 0.29
N THR A 184 -11.58 -19.09 0.39
CA THR A 184 -11.19 -18.24 -0.76
C THR A 184 -9.78 -18.55 -1.26
N ALA A 185 -8.84 -18.92 -0.37
CA ALA A 185 -7.52 -19.39 -0.76
C ALA A 185 -7.59 -20.71 -1.57
N VAL A 186 -8.45 -21.67 -1.17
CA VAL A 186 -8.68 -22.89 -1.96
C VAL A 186 -9.20 -22.57 -3.36
N ILE A 187 -10.14 -21.61 -3.47
CA ILE A 187 -10.65 -21.14 -4.77
C ILE A 187 -9.52 -20.53 -5.61
N ALA A 188 -8.58 -19.78 -5.01
CA ALA A 188 -7.46 -19.17 -5.71
C ALA A 188 -6.38 -20.17 -6.12
N ILE A 189 -6.09 -21.16 -5.27
CA ILE A 189 -5.07 -22.18 -5.52
C ILE A 189 -5.52 -23.16 -6.61
N THR A 190 -6.79 -23.50 -6.65
CA THR A 190 -7.33 -24.51 -7.59
C THR A 190 -6.95 -24.23 -9.05
N PRO A 191 -7.21 -23.05 -9.65
CA PRO A 191 -6.78 -22.77 -11.02
C PRO A 191 -5.25 -22.82 -11.19
N LEU A 192 -4.49 -22.42 -10.17
CA LEU A 192 -3.03 -22.44 -10.23
C LEU A 192 -2.47 -23.87 -10.30
N LEU A 193 -3.18 -24.88 -9.78
CA LEU A 193 -2.76 -26.28 -9.86
C LEU A 193 -2.92 -26.86 -11.27
N PHE A 194 -3.88 -26.37 -12.06
CA PHE A 194 -4.19 -26.89 -13.38
C PHE A 194 -3.63 -26.04 -14.54
N ILE A 195 -3.50 -24.72 -14.34
CA ILE A 195 -3.10 -23.80 -15.39
C ILE A 195 -1.58 -23.51 -15.26
N GLN A 196 -0.86 -23.73 -16.35
CA GLN A 196 0.56 -23.37 -16.40
C GLN A 196 0.72 -21.90 -16.75
N ILE A 197 1.54 -21.20 -15.97
CA ILE A 197 1.95 -19.82 -16.21
C ILE A 197 3.27 -19.88 -17.00
N PRO A 198 3.37 -19.22 -18.17
CA PRO A 198 4.63 -19.10 -18.87
C PRO A 198 5.73 -18.55 -17.97
N GLN A 199 6.94 -19.10 -18.08
CA GLN A 199 8.10 -18.61 -17.33
C GLN A 199 9.06 -17.93 -18.30
N PRO A 200 9.70 -16.82 -17.93
CA PRO A 200 10.74 -16.23 -18.79
C PRO A 200 11.90 -17.20 -18.91
N VAL A 201 12.44 -17.31 -20.13
CA VAL A 201 13.72 -17.99 -20.34
C VAL A 201 14.80 -17.09 -19.78
N HIS A 202 15.46 -17.52 -18.73
CA HIS A 202 16.60 -16.77 -18.18
C HIS A 202 17.80 -17.02 -19.08
N GLU A 203 18.02 -16.16 -20.06
CA GLU A 203 19.33 -15.97 -20.66
C GLU A 203 20.12 -15.12 -19.65
N ASP A 204 21.13 -15.73 -19.07
CA ASP A 204 22.08 -15.15 -18.11
C ASP A 204 21.54 -14.66 -16.75
N ALA A 205 21.66 -15.52 -15.77
CA ALA A 205 21.67 -15.18 -14.35
C ALA A 205 22.89 -14.29 -13.94
N GLY A 206 23.35 -13.43 -14.81
CA GLY A 206 24.63 -12.72 -14.70
C GLY A 206 24.68 -11.53 -13.74
N SER A 207 23.58 -11.02 -13.26
CA SER A 207 23.62 -9.95 -12.23
C SER A 207 22.97 -10.41 -10.94
N ILE A 208 23.77 -11.03 -10.08
CA ILE A 208 23.38 -11.29 -8.70
C ILE A 208 23.03 -9.93 -8.08
N LEU A 209 21.76 -9.72 -7.73
CA LEU A 209 21.40 -8.62 -6.84
C LEU A 209 22.01 -8.94 -5.48
N THR A 210 23.25 -8.55 -5.29
CA THR A 210 23.90 -8.63 -3.98
C THR A 210 23.30 -7.57 -3.08
N PRO A 211 23.18 -7.80 -1.77
CA PRO A 211 22.78 -6.76 -0.82
C PRO A 211 23.59 -5.47 -1.00
N ALA A 212 24.86 -5.59 -1.35
CA ALA A 212 25.74 -4.47 -1.65
C ALA A 212 25.29 -3.65 -2.87
N ARG A 213 24.73 -4.30 -3.92
CA ARG A 213 24.20 -3.59 -5.09
C ARG A 213 22.90 -2.87 -4.77
N ILE A 214 22.01 -3.50 -3.99
CA ILE A 214 20.77 -2.85 -3.50
C ILE A 214 21.12 -1.61 -2.67
N LEU A 215 22.05 -1.73 -1.73
CA LEU A 215 22.52 -0.59 -0.93
C LEU A 215 23.16 0.49 -1.79
N LYS A 216 23.90 0.12 -2.83
CA LYS A 216 24.48 1.07 -3.78
C LYS A 216 23.39 1.81 -4.56
N ASP A 217 22.38 1.10 -5.09
CA ASP A 217 21.25 1.68 -5.82
C ASP A 217 20.43 2.63 -4.93
N ILE A 218 20.21 2.27 -3.66
CA ILE A 218 19.60 3.14 -2.65
C ILE A 218 20.47 4.39 -2.43
N GLY A 219 21.79 4.21 -2.28
CA GLY A 219 22.74 5.32 -2.10
C GLY A 219 22.74 6.29 -3.28
N GLU A 220 22.70 5.77 -4.52
CA GLU A 220 22.64 6.59 -5.74
C GLU A 220 21.30 7.33 -5.86
N GLY A 221 20.17 6.66 -5.57
CA GLY A 221 18.85 7.29 -5.52
C GLY A 221 18.79 8.42 -4.47
N PHE A 222 19.34 8.18 -3.28
CA PHE A 222 19.40 9.19 -2.22
C PHE A 222 20.31 10.36 -2.58
N LYS A 223 21.48 10.10 -3.21
CA LYS A 223 22.39 11.13 -3.70
C LYS A 223 21.70 12.02 -4.75
N TYR A 224 20.92 11.42 -5.65
CA TYR A 224 20.13 12.14 -6.64
C TYR A 224 19.08 13.05 -5.98
N LEU A 225 18.31 12.51 -5.02
CA LEU A 225 17.30 13.27 -4.27
C LEU A 225 17.94 14.44 -3.50
N LYS A 226 19.09 14.20 -2.87
CA LYS A 226 19.84 15.25 -2.12
C LYS A 226 20.35 16.36 -3.04
N ALA A 227 20.78 16.01 -4.26
CA ALA A 227 21.21 16.98 -5.25
C ALA A 227 20.05 17.88 -5.74
N TRP A 228 18.80 17.35 -5.72
CA TRP A 228 17.62 18.10 -6.13
C TRP A 228 16.72 18.43 -4.94
N LYS A 229 16.94 19.60 -4.36
CA LYS A 229 16.24 20.04 -3.13
C LYS A 229 14.73 19.92 -3.19
N GLY A 230 14.10 20.22 -4.35
CA GLY A 230 12.64 20.10 -4.50
C GLY A 230 12.13 18.68 -4.32
N LEU A 231 12.81 17.67 -4.90
CA LEU A 231 12.46 16.27 -4.74
C LEU A 231 12.71 15.78 -3.30
N LEU A 232 13.80 16.25 -2.67
CA LEU A 232 14.08 15.92 -1.27
C LEU A 232 12.97 16.45 -0.34
N TYR A 233 12.50 17.67 -0.55
CA TYR A 233 11.38 18.21 0.22
C TYR A 233 10.09 17.44 -0.02
N LEU A 234 9.78 17.01 -1.26
CA LEU A 234 8.62 16.14 -1.53
C LEU A 234 8.74 14.79 -0.84
N LEU A 235 9.93 14.20 -0.80
CA LEU A 235 10.18 12.98 -0.03
C LEU A 235 9.87 13.19 1.46
N LEU A 236 10.35 14.30 2.04
CA LEU A 236 10.09 14.62 3.44
C LEU A 236 8.59 14.84 3.71
N VAL A 237 7.87 15.53 2.82
CA VAL A 237 6.42 15.68 2.91
C VAL A 237 5.74 14.31 2.86
N ALA A 238 6.08 13.44 1.90
CA ALA A 238 5.50 12.10 1.79
C ALA A 238 5.80 11.25 3.04
N ALA A 239 7.02 11.31 3.57
CA ALA A 239 7.43 10.62 4.79
C ALA A 239 6.62 11.10 6.01
N MET A 240 6.45 12.40 6.18
CA MET A 240 5.66 12.99 7.27
C MET A 240 4.17 12.67 7.12
N LEU A 241 3.63 12.66 5.90
CA LEU A 241 2.26 12.22 5.64
C LEU A 241 2.03 10.79 6.13
N ASN A 242 2.91 9.85 5.75
CA ASN A 242 2.80 8.47 6.22
C ASN A 242 2.93 8.37 7.74
N PHE A 243 3.82 9.16 8.35
CA PHE A 243 3.99 9.19 9.79
C PHE A 243 2.71 9.62 10.53
N PHE A 244 2.05 10.68 10.08
CA PHE A 244 0.87 11.20 10.80
C PHE A 244 -0.44 10.51 10.40
N LEU A 245 -0.58 10.02 9.15
CA LEU A 245 -1.82 9.44 8.67
C LEU A 245 -1.96 7.93 8.95
N ALA A 246 -0.85 7.18 8.96
CA ALA A 246 -0.93 5.72 9.15
C ALA A 246 -1.56 5.32 10.49
N PRO A 247 -1.23 5.93 11.64
CA PRO A 247 -1.88 5.59 12.90
C PRO A 247 -3.37 5.97 12.96
N ALA A 248 -3.82 6.96 12.18
CA ALA A 248 -5.23 7.30 12.13
C ALA A 248 -6.08 6.11 11.63
N GLY A 249 -5.61 5.38 10.62
CA GLY A 249 -6.25 4.14 10.17
C GLY A 249 -6.22 3.04 11.26
N THR A 250 -5.07 2.80 11.87
CA THR A 250 -4.89 1.78 12.91
C THR A 250 -5.72 2.05 14.18
N LEU A 251 -5.86 3.32 14.56
CA LEU A 251 -6.58 3.72 15.77
C LEU A 251 -8.07 3.98 15.51
N MET A 252 -8.55 3.94 14.26
CA MET A 252 -9.94 4.20 13.90
C MET A 252 -10.93 3.27 14.62
N PRO A 253 -10.70 1.96 14.78
CA PRO A 253 -11.59 1.08 15.54
C PRO A 253 -11.73 1.51 17.00
N LEU A 254 -10.65 2.01 17.63
CA LEU A 254 -10.70 2.53 18.99
C LEU A 254 -11.42 3.88 19.08
N LEU A 255 -11.28 4.73 18.07
CA LEU A 255 -12.04 5.97 17.99
C LEU A 255 -13.55 5.67 17.94
N VAL A 256 -13.96 4.67 17.13
CA VAL A 256 -15.35 4.24 17.00
C VAL A 256 -15.88 3.67 18.31
N THR A 257 -15.14 2.75 18.96
CA THR A 257 -15.61 2.05 20.17
C THR A 257 -15.50 2.88 21.43
N ARG A 258 -14.33 3.49 21.69
CA ARG A 258 -14.07 4.20 22.95
C ARG A 258 -14.62 5.61 23.00
N TYR A 259 -14.59 6.32 21.86
CA TYR A 259 -15.01 7.71 21.84
C TYR A 259 -16.45 7.89 21.36
N PHE A 260 -16.81 7.28 20.22
CA PHE A 260 -18.19 7.37 19.72
C PHE A 260 -19.15 6.38 20.39
N GLY A 261 -18.65 5.37 21.13
CA GLY A 261 -19.47 4.33 21.75
C GLY A 261 -20.26 3.50 20.74
N LYS A 262 -19.68 3.29 19.55
CA LYS A 262 -20.33 2.67 18.39
C LYS A 262 -19.79 1.27 18.13
N GLY A 263 -20.42 0.55 17.19
CA GLY A 263 -20.16 -0.84 16.87
C GLY A 263 -19.38 -1.04 15.57
N VAL A 264 -19.32 -2.31 15.17
CA VAL A 264 -18.62 -2.75 13.96
C VAL A 264 -19.22 -2.17 12.68
N TRP A 265 -20.53 -1.94 12.67
CA TRP A 265 -21.23 -1.36 11.52
C TRP A 265 -20.78 0.07 11.25
N GLU A 266 -20.65 0.88 12.31
CA GLU A 266 -20.18 2.25 12.17
C GLU A 266 -18.71 2.29 11.75
N LEU A 267 -17.87 1.36 12.21
CA LEU A 267 -16.51 1.21 11.70
C LEU A 267 -16.53 0.90 10.20
N SER A 268 -17.35 -0.04 9.79
CA SER A 268 -17.46 -0.42 8.37
C SER A 268 -17.97 0.73 7.50
N ILE A 269 -18.88 1.57 8.03
CA ILE A 269 -19.34 2.78 7.35
C ILE A 269 -18.18 3.76 7.13
N LEU A 270 -17.34 4.02 8.13
CA LEU A 270 -16.19 4.91 7.99
C LEU A 270 -15.20 4.41 6.95
N GLU A 271 -14.83 3.13 6.99
CA GLU A 271 -13.90 2.53 6.02
C GLU A 271 -14.46 2.52 4.59
N SER A 272 -15.73 2.15 4.42
CA SER A 272 -16.39 2.19 3.11
C SER A 272 -16.50 3.60 2.56
N THR A 273 -16.83 4.57 3.41
CA THR A 273 -16.96 5.98 3.03
C THR A 273 -15.61 6.56 2.60
N LEU A 274 -14.52 6.16 3.24
CA LEU A 274 -13.16 6.50 2.82
C LEU A 274 -12.86 5.92 1.43
N GLY A 275 -13.23 4.66 1.17
CA GLY A 275 -13.10 4.02 -0.14
C GLY A 275 -13.92 4.72 -1.22
N ILE A 276 -15.18 5.04 -0.95
CA ILE A 276 -16.07 5.77 -1.88
C ILE A 276 -15.49 7.16 -2.18
N GLY A 277 -15.02 7.85 -1.14
CA GLY A 277 -14.34 9.15 -1.31
C GLY A 277 -13.13 9.03 -2.24
N THR A 278 -12.30 7.99 -2.07
CA THR A 278 -11.12 7.76 -2.92
C THR A 278 -11.49 7.54 -4.38
N VAL A 279 -12.53 6.77 -4.66
CA VAL A 279 -13.03 6.57 -6.03
C VAL A 279 -13.56 7.89 -6.61
N ALA A 280 -14.37 8.61 -5.86
CA ALA A 280 -14.93 9.89 -6.29
C ALA A 280 -13.84 10.94 -6.57
N GLY A 281 -12.85 11.05 -5.67
CA GLY A 281 -11.71 11.94 -5.84
C GLY A 281 -10.86 11.61 -7.06
N GLY A 282 -10.65 10.31 -7.33
CA GLY A 282 -9.94 9.83 -8.52
C GLY A 282 -10.68 10.18 -9.82
N LEU A 283 -11.99 9.97 -9.85
CA LEU A 283 -12.83 10.33 -11.02
C LEU A 283 -12.84 11.82 -11.26
N ILE A 284 -12.98 12.62 -10.19
CA ILE A 284 -13.00 14.09 -10.31
C ILE A 284 -11.61 14.60 -10.74
N LEU A 285 -10.53 14.07 -10.18
CA LEU A 285 -9.18 14.42 -10.61
C LEU A 285 -8.96 14.07 -12.09
N GLY A 286 -9.43 12.90 -12.52
CA GLY A 286 -9.34 12.45 -13.91
C GLY A 286 -10.11 13.37 -14.89
N ALA A 287 -11.28 13.85 -14.50
CA ALA A 287 -12.10 14.77 -15.29
C ALA A 287 -11.55 16.21 -15.26
N TRP A 288 -11.10 16.68 -14.10
CA TRP A 288 -10.61 18.04 -13.91
C TRP A 288 -9.17 18.26 -14.35
N GLY A 289 -8.29 17.23 -14.17
CA GLY A 289 -6.86 17.27 -14.48
C GLY A 289 -6.00 18.01 -13.46
N GLY A 290 -6.57 18.62 -12.43
CA GLY A 290 -5.86 19.38 -11.41
C GLY A 290 -5.58 20.84 -11.82
N PHE A 291 -4.86 21.56 -10.97
CA PHE A 291 -4.39 22.92 -11.26
C PHE A 291 -3.27 22.92 -12.32
N LYS A 292 -3.08 24.04 -13.01
CA LYS A 292 -2.01 24.21 -14.02
C LYS A 292 -0.62 23.79 -13.52
N LYS A 293 -0.30 24.12 -12.26
CA LYS A 293 0.88 23.58 -11.57
C LYS A 293 0.45 22.36 -10.75
N ARG A 294 0.92 21.19 -11.11
CA ARG A 294 0.57 19.92 -10.42
C ARG A 294 0.93 19.97 -8.94
N ILE A 295 2.01 20.67 -8.59
CA ILE A 295 2.44 20.81 -7.19
C ILE A 295 1.38 21.50 -6.32
N ILE A 296 0.63 22.47 -6.87
CA ILE A 296 -0.47 23.12 -6.14
C ILE A 296 -1.56 22.12 -5.84
N THR A 297 -1.88 21.22 -6.79
CA THR A 297 -2.84 20.15 -6.58
C THR A 297 -2.39 19.20 -5.47
N VAL A 298 -1.11 18.81 -5.46
CA VAL A 298 -0.51 17.97 -4.41
C VAL A 298 -0.66 18.64 -3.03
N LEU A 299 -0.20 19.88 -2.89
CA LEU A 299 -0.22 20.58 -1.61
C LEU A 299 -1.65 20.84 -1.12
N SER A 300 -2.57 21.19 -2.03
CA SER A 300 -4.01 21.32 -1.69
C SER A 300 -4.59 19.97 -1.23
N GLY A 301 -4.21 18.87 -1.89
CA GLY A 301 -4.57 17.53 -1.46
C GLY A 301 -4.04 17.19 -0.07
N VAL A 302 -2.77 17.54 0.22
CA VAL A 302 -2.15 17.35 1.55
C VAL A 302 -2.90 18.12 2.64
N ILE A 303 -3.23 19.40 2.39
CA ILE A 303 -4.03 20.19 3.33
C ILE A 303 -5.40 19.55 3.54
N GLY A 304 -6.04 19.09 2.46
CA GLY A 304 -7.33 18.42 2.54
C GLY A 304 -7.27 17.10 3.32
N LEU A 305 -6.21 16.30 3.17
CA LEU A 305 -5.98 15.10 3.98
C LEU A 305 -5.92 15.45 5.48
N GLY A 306 -5.11 16.47 5.83
CA GLY A 306 -5.01 16.95 7.21
C GLY A 306 -6.35 17.43 7.76
N LEU A 307 -7.13 18.16 6.95
CA LEU A 307 -8.46 18.64 7.34
C LEU A 307 -9.42 17.48 7.60
N GLY A 308 -9.46 16.46 6.73
CA GLY A 308 -10.29 15.26 6.91
C GLY A 308 -10.00 14.55 8.24
N VAL A 309 -8.71 14.36 8.56
CA VAL A 309 -8.28 13.75 9.83
C VAL A 309 -8.59 14.65 11.02
N CYS A 310 -8.42 15.98 10.90
CA CYS A 310 -8.82 16.93 11.93
C CYS A 310 -10.32 16.84 12.23
N VAL A 311 -11.17 16.78 11.22
CA VAL A 311 -12.63 16.65 11.38
C VAL A 311 -12.97 15.37 12.15
N LEU A 312 -12.31 14.23 11.84
CA LEU A 312 -12.46 12.99 12.59
C LEU A 312 -12.13 13.15 14.07
N GLY A 313 -11.02 13.83 14.39
CA GLY A 313 -10.58 14.03 15.78
C GLY A 313 -11.41 15.07 16.54
N LEU A 314 -11.97 16.06 15.86
CA LEU A 314 -12.74 17.14 16.46
C LEU A 314 -14.26 16.86 16.51
N ALA A 315 -14.75 15.89 15.73
CA ALA A 315 -16.17 15.52 15.73
C ALA A 315 -16.67 15.23 17.15
N PRO A 316 -17.79 15.84 17.60
CA PRO A 316 -18.39 15.52 18.89
C PRO A 316 -18.91 14.08 18.93
N ALA A 317 -18.92 13.44 20.10
CA ALA A 317 -19.36 12.05 20.28
C ALA A 317 -20.80 11.79 19.79
N ASN A 318 -21.67 12.80 19.87
CA ASN A 318 -23.05 12.75 19.40
C ASN A 318 -23.21 13.03 17.89
N ALA A 319 -22.15 13.49 17.20
CA ALA A 319 -22.19 13.86 15.79
C ALA A 319 -21.33 12.89 14.94
N PHE A 320 -21.63 11.58 14.99
CA PHE A 320 -20.94 10.57 14.22
C PHE A 320 -21.00 10.85 12.69
N SER A 321 -22.07 11.47 12.21
CA SER A 321 -22.20 11.91 10.80
C SER A 321 -21.06 12.84 10.36
N LEU A 322 -20.55 13.68 11.27
CA LEU A 322 -19.42 14.55 10.97
C LEU A 322 -18.12 13.72 10.75
N ALA A 323 -17.94 12.65 11.51
CA ALA A 323 -16.84 11.72 11.30
C ALA A 323 -16.96 11.01 9.92
N VAL A 324 -18.18 10.63 9.51
CA VAL A 324 -18.43 10.05 8.17
C VAL A 324 -18.07 11.05 7.08
N ILE A 325 -18.49 12.31 7.21
CA ILE A 325 -18.12 13.38 6.26
C ILE A 325 -16.60 13.59 6.23
N GLY A 326 -15.94 13.58 7.39
CA GLY A 326 -14.48 13.66 7.50
C GLY A 326 -13.76 12.52 6.76
N CYS A 327 -14.25 11.28 6.91
CA CYS A 327 -13.74 10.12 6.18
C CYS A 327 -13.98 10.22 4.67
N ALA A 328 -15.17 10.64 4.24
CA ALA A 328 -15.46 10.87 2.81
C ALA A 328 -14.49 11.88 2.21
N PHE A 329 -14.28 13.00 2.89
CA PHE A 329 -13.39 14.06 2.47
C PHE A 329 -11.92 13.63 2.48
N LEU A 330 -11.50 12.91 3.53
CA LEU A 330 -10.18 12.31 3.62
C LEU A 330 -9.91 11.39 2.41
N GLY A 331 -10.83 10.45 2.16
CA GLY A 331 -10.74 9.56 1.00
C GLY A 331 -10.65 10.32 -0.32
N PHE A 332 -11.51 11.33 -0.50
CA PHE A 332 -11.55 12.17 -1.71
C PHE A 332 -10.21 12.89 -1.97
N MET A 333 -9.51 13.29 -0.93
CA MET A 333 -8.21 14.00 -1.04
C MET A 333 -7.02 13.06 -1.32
N VAL A 334 -7.15 11.75 -1.06
CA VAL A 334 -6.07 10.78 -1.32
C VAL A 334 -5.58 10.82 -2.77
N PRO A 335 -6.40 10.63 -3.81
CA PRO A 335 -5.94 10.68 -5.20
C PRO A 335 -5.52 12.09 -5.63
N ILE A 336 -6.11 13.15 -5.05
CA ILE A 336 -5.74 14.55 -5.35
C ILE A 336 -4.31 14.84 -4.88
N ALA A 337 -3.89 14.27 -3.75
CA ALA A 337 -2.50 14.39 -3.29
C ALA A 337 -1.54 13.49 -4.07
N ASN A 338 -1.88 12.19 -4.24
CA ASN A 338 -0.96 11.19 -4.75
C ASN A 338 -0.86 11.16 -6.29
N GLY A 339 -1.95 11.39 -7.02
CA GLY A 339 -1.97 11.31 -8.48
C GLY A 339 -0.99 12.28 -9.14
N PRO A 340 -1.10 13.59 -8.88
CA PRO A 340 -0.18 14.56 -9.46
C PRO A 340 1.24 14.43 -8.92
N LEU A 341 1.44 13.98 -7.67
CA LEU A 341 2.77 13.67 -7.11
C LEU A 341 3.48 12.61 -7.94
N GLN A 342 2.79 11.51 -8.26
CA GLN A 342 3.33 10.44 -9.10
C GLN A 342 3.65 10.96 -10.52
N ALA A 343 2.78 11.79 -11.09
CA ALA A 343 3.00 12.40 -12.40
C ALA A 343 4.23 13.35 -12.41
N ILE A 344 4.44 14.13 -11.34
CA ILE A 344 5.65 14.96 -11.16
C ILE A 344 6.88 14.07 -11.13
N MET A 345 6.90 13.02 -10.30
CA MET A 345 8.03 12.10 -10.21
C MET A 345 8.39 11.48 -11.55
N GLN A 346 7.38 11.00 -12.31
CA GLN A 346 7.59 10.40 -13.63
C GLN A 346 8.07 11.39 -14.69
N SER A 347 7.63 12.66 -14.63
CA SER A 347 8.03 13.67 -15.62
C SER A 347 9.35 14.37 -15.31
N THR A 348 9.77 14.34 -14.05
CA THR A 348 10.94 15.09 -13.54
C THR A 348 12.19 14.23 -13.44
N VAL A 349 12.03 12.93 -13.10
CA VAL A 349 13.13 12.00 -12.92
C VAL A 349 13.43 11.28 -14.24
N PRO A 350 14.69 11.29 -14.73
CA PRO A 350 15.08 10.57 -15.93
C PRO A 350 14.74 9.07 -15.84
N PRO A 351 14.33 8.42 -16.93
CA PRO A 351 13.90 7.01 -16.93
C PRO A 351 14.90 6.06 -16.25
N GLU A 352 16.20 6.30 -16.43
CA GLU A 352 17.30 5.48 -15.89
C GLU A 352 17.39 5.56 -14.36
N MET A 353 16.91 6.65 -13.77
CA MET A 353 16.94 6.91 -12.32
C MET A 353 15.58 6.68 -11.65
N GLN A 354 14.49 6.56 -12.42
CA GLN A 354 13.13 6.44 -11.85
C GLN A 354 13.02 5.28 -10.86
N GLY A 355 13.53 4.09 -11.22
CA GLY A 355 13.48 2.92 -10.34
C GLY A 355 14.19 3.15 -9.00
N ARG A 356 15.38 3.77 -9.03
CA ARG A 356 16.18 4.06 -7.82
C ARG A 356 15.52 5.14 -6.96
N VAL A 357 15.08 6.23 -7.57
CA VAL A 357 14.45 7.35 -6.87
C VAL A 357 13.09 6.93 -6.28
N MET A 358 12.25 6.24 -7.05
CA MET A 358 10.96 5.72 -6.57
C MET A 358 11.15 4.66 -5.48
N GLY A 359 12.17 3.79 -5.63
CA GLY A 359 12.52 2.81 -4.61
C GLY A 359 12.92 3.45 -3.28
N VAL A 360 13.78 4.47 -3.31
CA VAL A 360 14.17 5.22 -2.11
C VAL A 360 12.96 5.95 -1.51
N THR A 361 12.17 6.63 -2.35
CA THR A 361 10.98 7.36 -1.88
C THR A 361 9.97 6.41 -1.23
N GLY A 362 9.70 5.27 -1.86
CA GLY A 362 8.83 4.24 -1.30
C GLY A 362 9.35 3.68 0.01
N SER A 363 10.64 3.30 0.07
CA SER A 363 11.25 2.74 1.27
C SER A 363 11.25 3.70 2.46
N VAL A 364 11.63 4.96 2.23
CA VAL A 364 11.61 5.99 3.29
C VAL A 364 10.19 6.27 3.76
N SER A 365 9.24 6.40 2.83
CA SER A 365 7.84 6.65 3.19
C SER A 365 7.23 5.47 3.95
N SER A 366 7.49 4.22 3.54
CA SER A 366 7.01 3.03 4.22
C SER A 366 7.66 2.82 5.59
N ALA A 367 8.96 3.16 5.74
CA ALA A 367 9.64 3.07 7.03
C ALA A 367 9.07 4.04 8.09
N MET A 368 8.43 5.13 7.67
CA MET A 368 7.74 6.04 8.58
C MET A 368 6.51 5.41 9.24
N MET A 369 5.85 4.42 8.60
CA MET A 369 4.67 3.77 9.17
C MET A 369 4.99 2.99 10.48
N PRO A 370 5.98 2.08 10.52
CA PRO A 370 6.38 1.44 11.77
C PRO A 370 6.79 2.44 12.86
N LEU A 371 7.57 3.45 12.48
CA LEU A 371 8.00 4.49 13.42
C LEU A 371 6.81 5.26 14.03
N SER A 372 5.81 5.56 13.20
CA SER A 372 4.60 6.22 13.66
C SER A 372 3.77 5.38 14.62
N MET A 373 3.75 4.04 14.45
CA MET A 373 3.03 3.14 15.37
C MET A 373 3.65 3.18 16.76
N VAL A 374 4.99 3.23 16.87
CA VAL A 374 5.69 3.35 18.14
C VAL A 374 5.36 4.68 18.83
N ALA A 375 5.22 5.78 18.09
CA ALA A 375 4.87 7.08 18.65
C ALA A 375 3.38 7.21 18.97
N ALA A 376 2.50 6.60 18.19
CA ALA A 376 1.06 6.77 18.30
C ALA A 376 0.46 6.08 19.54
N ALA A 377 1.01 4.93 19.96
CA ALA A 377 0.51 4.20 21.12
C ALA A 377 0.56 5.04 22.42
N PRO A 378 1.72 5.58 22.84
CA PRO A 378 1.78 6.40 24.06
C PRO A 378 0.91 7.66 23.97
N VAL A 379 0.88 8.32 22.81
CA VAL A 379 0.05 9.53 22.60
C VAL A 379 -1.43 9.18 22.78
N ALA A 380 -1.89 8.08 22.16
CA ALA A 380 -3.29 7.66 22.25
C ALA A 380 -3.69 7.23 23.67
N GLU A 381 -2.79 6.59 24.43
CA GLU A 381 -3.06 6.13 25.78
C GLU A 381 -2.96 7.24 26.84
N LEU A 382 -1.96 8.13 26.72
CA LEU A 382 -1.71 9.18 27.72
C LEU A 382 -2.54 10.45 27.47
N LEU A 383 -2.67 10.86 26.21
CA LEU A 383 -3.33 12.12 25.84
C LEU A 383 -4.72 11.89 25.24
N GLY A 384 -5.11 10.62 25.07
CA GLY A 384 -6.37 10.22 24.46
C GLY A 384 -6.30 10.04 22.94
N ILE A 385 -7.12 9.12 22.43
CA ILE A 385 -7.11 8.69 21.02
C ILE A 385 -7.33 9.85 20.07
N ARG A 386 -8.23 10.78 20.40
CA ARG A 386 -8.56 11.96 19.58
C ARG A 386 -7.36 12.86 19.31
N THR A 387 -6.42 12.91 20.25
CA THR A 387 -5.24 13.79 20.14
C THR A 387 -4.42 13.45 18.91
N TRP A 388 -4.24 12.17 18.59
CA TRP A 388 -3.53 11.78 17.38
C TRP A 388 -4.24 12.28 16.10
N PHE A 389 -5.59 12.23 16.07
CA PHE A 389 -6.34 12.65 14.90
C PHE A 389 -6.30 14.17 14.70
N TRP A 390 -6.71 14.97 15.70
CA TRP A 390 -6.75 16.41 15.49
C TRP A 390 -5.34 17.04 15.41
N ALA A 391 -4.38 16.62 16.24
CA ALA A 391 -3.04 17.16 16.22
C ALA A 391 -2.26 16.68 15.00
N GLY A 392 -2.35 15.38 14.67
CA GLY A 392 -1.74 14.83 13.45
C GLY A 392 -2.31 15.47 12.19
N GLY A 393 -3.64 15.63 12.12
CA GLY A 393 -4.30 16.33 11.02
C GLY A 393 -3.85 17.80 10.89
N LEU A 394 -3.74 18.52 12.01
CA LEU A 394 -3.23 19.89 12.02
C LEU A 394 -1.78 19.97 11.53
N LEU A 395 -0.91 19.06 11.97
CA LEU A 395 0.47 19.01 11.52
C LEU A 395 0.58 18.71 10.01
N VAL A 396 -0.25 17.81 9.50
CA VAL A 396 -0.35 17.54 8.05
C VAL A 396 -0.79 18.79 7.28
N MET A 397 -1.80 19.52 7.78
CA MET A 397 -2.21 20.80 7.18
C MET A 397 -1.09 21.83 7.18
N LEU A 398 -0.35 21.96 8.27
CA LEU A 398 0.79 22.86 8.38
C LEU A 398 1.91 22.49 7.41
N ILE A 399 2.23 21.19 7.27
CA ILE A 399 3.23 20.71 6.31
C ILE A 399 2.81 21.06 4.88
N GLY A 400 1.55 20.80 4.52
CA GLY A 400 1.00 21.18 3.22
C GLY A 400 1.03 22.70 2.99
N GLY A 401 0.64 23.49 4.00
CA GLY A 401 0.66 24.96 3.95
C GLY A 401 2.07 25.52 3.82
N MET A 402 3.03 25.01 4.61
CA MET A 402 4.43 25.41 4.50
C MET A 402 5.04 25.11 3.13
N GLY A 403 4.58 24.03 2.46
CA GLY A 403 5.02 23.69 1.12
C GLY A 403 4.82 24.83 0.09
N PHE A 404 3.80 25.66 0.25
CA PHE A 404 3.57 26.82 -0.62
C PHE A 404 4.63 27.92 -0.46
N PHE A 405 5.28 28.00 0.70
CA PHE A 405 6.31 28.99 0.99
C PHE A 405 7.73 28.50 0.68
N VAL A 406 7.90 27.26 0.25
CA VAL A 406 9.20 26.69 -0.13
C VAL A 406 9.42 26.84 -1.63
N PRO A 407 10.30 27.79 -2.08
CA PRO A 407 10.51 28.04 -3.52
C PRO A 407 10.97 26.80 -4.28
N ALA A 408 11.79 25.95 -3.67
CA ALA A 408 12.30 24.74 -4.29
C ALA A 408 11.20 23.71 -4.64
N ILE A 409 10.08 23.71 -3.91
CA ILE A 409 8.90 22.91 -4.22
C ILE A 409 8.11 23.57 -5.34
N MET A 410 7.84 24.86 -5.25
CA MET A 410 6.99 25.62 -6.18
C MET A 410 7.58 25.77 -7.58
N THR A 411 8.93 25.68 -7.71
CA THR A 411 9.64 25.75 -9.00
C THR A 411 10.04 24.39 -9.55
N LEU A 412 9.65 23.31 -8.91
CA LEU A 412 10.07 21.95 -9.26
C LEU A 412 9.74 21.59 -10.71
N GLU A 413 8.56 21.98 -11.20
CA GLU A 413 8.12 21.73 -12.56
C GLU A 413 8.78 22.63 -13.61
N ALA A 414 9.32 23.79 -13.19
CA ALA A 414 10.01 24.71 -14.09
C ALA A 414 11.42 24.22 -14.48
N HIS A 415 12.00 23.37 -13.66
CA HIS A 415 13.35 22.79 -13.85
C HIS A 415 13.32 21.40 -14.50
N SER A 416 12.23 21.00 -15.13
CA SER A 416 12.04 19.69 -15.77
C SER A 416 12.88 19.45 -17.06
N LYS A 417 13.88 20.31 -17.33
CA LYS A 417 14.96 19.95 -18.28
C LYS A 417 16.08 19.33 -17.47
N PRO A 418 16.53 18.10 -17.82
CA PRO A 418 17.72 17.53 -17.20
C PRO A 418 18.87 18.52 -17.40
N GLN A 419 19.38 19.12 -16.34
CA GLN A 419 20.75 19.65 -16.43
C GLN A 419 21.62 18.41 -16.65
N PRO A 420 22.40 18.35 -17.76
CA PRO A 420 23.39 17.28 -17.91
C PRO A 420 24.24 17.36 -16.62
N ILE A 421 24.38 16.22 -15.97
CA ILE A 421 25.40 16.06 -14.93
C ILE A 421 26.69 16.40 -15.65
N LEU A 422 27.20 17.60 -15.42
CA LEU A 422 28.50 18.01 -15.95
C LEU A 422 29.46 16.90 -15.52
N GLU A 423 29.97 16.20 -16.53
CA GLU A 423 31.11 15.32 -16.43
C GLU A 423 32.29 16.11 -15.93
N THR A 424 32.37 16.33 -14.63
CA THR A 424 33.51 16.88 -13.95
C THR A 424 34.78 16.00 -14.04
N GLY A 425 34.68 14.88 -14.82
CA GLY A 425 35.80 13.97 -15.10
C GLY A 425 36.52 14.25 -16.42
N ASP A 426 35.84 14.76 -17.46
CA ASP A 426 36.46 14.85 -18.80
C ASP A 426 37.13 16.20 -19.12
N GLN A 427 36.80 17.26 -18.37
CA GLN A 427 37.51 18.53 -18.52
C GLN A 427 38.89 18.54 -17.83
N ALA A 428 39.02 17.83 -16.72
CA ALA A 428 40.33 17.70 -16.04
C ALA A 428 41.35 16.86 -16.84
N VAL A 429 40.87 15.94 -17.71
CA VAL A 429 41.76 15.13 -18.56
C VAL A 429 42.17 15.89 -19.85
N LYS A 430 41.34 16.82 -20.34
CA LYS A 430 41.70 17.65 -21.50
C LYS A 430 42.64 18.79 -21.18
N GLU A 431 42.59 19.32 -19.96
CA GLU A 431 43.54 20.36 -19.52
C GLU A 431 44.92 19.79 -19.08
N MET A 432 45.00 18.47 -18.81
CA MET A 432 46.30 17.84 -18.55
C MET A 432 47.03 17.37 -19.82
N ASN A 433 46.39 17.40 -21.00
CA ASN A 433 46.97 16.96 -22.28
C ASN A 433 47.14 18.13 -23.28
N SER A 434 46.95 19.36 -22.88
CA SER A 434 47.30 20.59 -23.61
C SER A 434 48.48 21.28 -22.97
#